data_5883df490779fa09f0a69e93cf01a78a
#
_entry.id   5883df490779fa09f0a69e93cf01a78a
#
_cell.length_a   1.000
_cell.length_b   1.000
_cell.length_c   1.000
_cell.angle_alpha   90.00
_cell.angle_beta   90.00
_cell.angle_gamma   90.00
#
_symmetry.space_group_name_H-M   'P 1'
#
loop_
_entity.id
_entity.type
_entity.pdbx_description
1 polymer ?
#
loop_
_entity_poly.entity_id
_entity_poly.type
_entity_poly.pdbx_seq_one_letter_code
_entity_poly.pdbx_strand_id
1 'polypeptide(L)'
;MKGGWHEARAAGSYTLARQWPPRFDVSADARFPAVRRGRLARQIRQDLWRALKGLRGFSPVIQIAAAEDGLTVTAGGRLPTNVPGVETQIRELLQDPAHRARWIAWAKERDA
;
A
#
# COMPACT_ATOMS: atom_id res chain seq x y z
N MET A 1 -16.98 2.86 -6.73
CA MET A 1 -15.94 1.85 -6.76
C MET A 1 -16.41 0.59 -6.05
N LYS A 2 -16.09 -0.55 -6.62
CA LYS A 2 -16.53 -1.83 -6.05
C LYS A 2 -15.84 -2.14 -4.73
N GLY A 3 -16.54 -2.84 -3.84
CA GLY A 3 -15.99 -3.31 -2.58
C GLY A 3 -15.77 -2.25 -1.54
N GLY A 4 -16.30 -1.06 -1.75
CA GLY A 4 -16.15 0.01 -0.80
C GLY A 4 -14.76 0.62 -0.73
N TRP A 5 -13.90 0.33 -1.71
CA TRP A 5 -12.58 0.94 -1.79
C TRP A 5 -12.64 2.23 -2.58
N HIS A 6 -11.83 3.18 -2.16
CA HIS A 6 -11.73 4.49 -2.81
C HIS A 6 -10.36 4.65 -3.43
N GLU A 7 -10.31 5.25 -4.60
CA GLU A 7 -9.02 5.56 -5.21
C GLU A 7 -9.01 6.98 -5.74
N ALA A 8 -7.84 7.60 -5.71
CA ALA A 8 -7.64 8.94 -6.22
C ALA A 8 -6.32 9.01 -6.93
N ARG A 9 -6.31 9.75 -8.03
CA ARG A 9 -5.10 9.97 -8.81
C ARG A 9 -4.82 11.45 -8.84
N ALA A 10 -3.56 11.81 -8.64
CA ALA A 10 -3.09 13.18 -8.79
C ALA A 10 -1.79 13.13 -9.56
N ALA A 11 -1.26 14.27 -9.95
CA ALA A 11 0.00 14.30 -10.68
C ALA A 11 1.07 13.57 -9.87
N GLY A 12 1.58 12.48 -10.44
CA GLY A 12 2.64 11.71 -9.82
C GLY A 12 2.25 10.83 -8.63
N SER A 13 0.97 10.76 -8.27
CA SER A 13 0.58 9.94 -7.12
C SER A 13 -0.71 9.16 -7.35
N TYR A 14 -0.85 8.10 -6.54
CA TYR A 14 -2.04 7.25 -6.53
C TYR A 14 -2.33 6.85 -5.10
N THR A 15 -3.59 6.98 -4.68
CA THR A 15 -4.02 6.61 -3.33
C THR A 15 -5.15 5.61 -3.40
N LEU A 16 -5.05 4.53 -2.64
CA LEU A 16 -6.08 3.52 -2.50
C LEU A 16 -6.40 3.38 -1.02
N ALA A 17 -7.66 3.61 -0.64
CA ALA A 17 -8.04 3.59 0.77
C ALA A 17 -9.39 2.92 0.97
N ARG A 18 -9.51 2.18 2.08
CA ARG A 18 -10.77 1.54 2.45
C ARG A 18 -11.82 2.57 2.87
N GLN A 19 -11.38 3.63 3.54
CA GLN A 19 -12.23 4.74 3.98
C GLN A 19 -11.72 6.06 3.43
N TRP A 20 -12.60 7.01 3.25
CA TRP A 20 -12.24 8.31 2.71
C TRP A 20 -12.71 9.43 3.64
N PRO A 21 -11.90 10.46 3.93
CA PRO A 21 -10.56 10.68 3.37
C PRO A 21 -9.54 9.70 3.96
N PRO A 22 -8.43 9.46 3.24
CA PRO A 22 -7.39 8.56 3.73
C PRO A 22 -6.69 9.16 4.94
N ARG A 23 -6.32 8.30 5.88
CA ARG A 23 -5.59 8.73 7.07
C ARG A 23 -4.64 7.65 7.52
N PHE A 24 -3.44 8.07 7.91
CA PHE A 24 -2.43 7.17 8.44
C PHE A 24 -2.27 7.39 9.94
N ASP A 25 -2.75 6.46 10.73
CA ASP A 25 -2.42 6.39 12.15
C ASP A 25 -1.14 5.57 12.34
N VAL A 26 -0.92 4.61 11.45
CA VAL A 26 0.31 3.82 11.39
C VAL A 26 0.73 3.74 9.93
N SER A 27 2.05 3.73 9.68
CA SER A 27 2.54 3.62 8.31
C SER A 27 4.00 3.21 8.27
N ALA A 28 4.41 2.72 7.11
CA ALA A 28 5.81 2.49 6.78
C ALA A 28 6.00 2.77 5.31
N ASP A 29 7.21 3.16 4.94
CA ASP A 29 7.55 3.50 3.56
C ASP A 29 8.54 2.51 2.99
N ALA A 30 8.51 2.36 1.66
CA ALA A 30 9.50 1.57 0.94
C ALA A 30 9.64 2.08 -0.49
N ARG A 31 10.80 1.83 -1.08
CA ARG A 31 11.08 2.22 -2.46
C ARG A 31 10.83 1.04 -3.39
N PHE A 32 10.29 1.34 -4.55
CA PHE A 32 10.00 0.35 -5.58
C PHE A 32 10.43 0.88 -6.94
N PRO A 33 10.70 -0.03 -7.89
CA PRO A 33 10.97 0.42 -9.26
C PRO A 33 9.71 1.01 -9.89
N ALA A 34 9.88 1.72 -11.00
CA ALA A 34 8.75 2.28 -11.73
C ALA A 34 7.93 1.17 -12.36
N VAL A 35 6.70 1.00 -11.86
CA VAL A 35 5.72 0.05 -12.37
C VAL A 35 4.36 0.73 -12.34
N ARG A 36 3.31 0.05 -12.75
CA ARG A 36 1.96 0.61 -12.71
C ARG A 36 1.51 0.77 -11.27
N ARG A 37 1.24 2.01 -10.89
CA ARG A 37 0.95 2.35 -9.49
C ARG A 37 -0.34 1.69 -9.00
N GLY A 38 -1.39 1.72 -9.79
CA GLY A 38 -2.66 1.12 -9.37
C GLY A 38 -2.56 -0.38 -9.17
N ARG A 39 -1.82 -1.06 -10.04
CA ARG A 39 -1.62 -2.50 -9.89
C ARG A 39 -0.78 -2.83 -8.66
N LEU A 40 0.28 -2.05 -8.45
CA LEU A 40 1.14 -2.24 -7.28
C LEU A 40 0.34 -2.03 -5.99
N ALA A 41 -0.46 -0.97 -5.95
CA ALA A 41 -1.29 -0.68 -4.77
C ALA A 41 -2.25 -1.81 -4.45
N ARG A 42 -2.89 -2.40 -5.46
CA ARG A 42 -3.84 -3.49 -5.25
C ARG A 42 -3.16 -4.75 -4.76
N GLN A 43 -1.96 -5.03 -5.26
CA GLN A 43 -1.20 -6.19 -4.80
C GLN A 43 -0.78 -6.03 -3.34
N ILE A 44 -0.26 -4.86 -2.99
CA ILE A 44 0.16 -4.57 -1.61
C ILE A 44 -1.05 -4.60 -0.68
N ARG A 45 -2.17 -3.99 -1.08
CA ARG A 45 -3.40 -3.98 -0.29
C ARG A 45 -3.81 -5.38 0.14
N GLN A 46 -3.77 -6.32 -0.79
CA GLN A 46 -4.21 -7.67 -0.55
C GLN A 46 -3.41 -8.33 0.57
N ASP A 47 -2.09 -8.20 0.51
CA ASP A 47 -1.23 -8.83 1.51
C ASP A 47 -1.21 -8.04 2.82
N LEU A 48 -1.32 -6.72 2.74
CA LEU A 48 -1.45 -5.88 3.93
C LEU A 48 -2.72 -6.25 4.70
N TRP A 49 -3.83 -6.42 4.00
CA TRP A 49 -5.08 -6.82 4.64
C TRP A 49 -4.95 -8.18 5.30
N ARG A 50 -4.37 -9.15 4.60
CA ARG A 50 -4.17 -10.48 5.18
C ARG A 50 -3.34 -10.44 6.45
N ALA A 51 -2.31 -9.61 6.46
CA ALA A 51 -1.43 -9.51 7.61
C ALA A 51 -2.08 -8.84 8.82
N LEU A 52 -2.97 -7.86 8.57
CA LEU A 52 -3.46 -6.98 9.63
C LEU A 52 -4.98 -7.03 9.84
N LYS A 53 -5.68 -7.92 9.16
CA LYS A 53 -7.16 -7.97 9.27
C LYS A 53 -7.65 -8.30 10.67
N GLY A 54 -6.81 -8.88 11.51
CA GLY A 54 -7.16 -9.18 12.88
C GLY A 54 -7.16 -7.96 13.79
N LEU A 55 -6.64 -6.83 13.34
CA LEU A 55 -6.63 -5.61 14.14
C LEU A 55 -7.97 -4.92 14.04
N ARG A 56 -8.62 -4.73 15.18
CA ARG A 56 -9.95 -4.13 15.22
C ARG A 56 -9.90 -2.69 14.71
N GLY A 57 -10.78 -2.39 13.76
CA GLY A 57 -10.91 -1.05 13.23
C GLY A 57 -9.83 -0.63 12.25
N PHE A 58 -8.96 -1.56 11.86
CA PHE A 58 -7.92 -1.24 10.87
C PHE A 58 -8.55 -0.96 9.51
N SER A 59 -8.18 0.18 8.93
CA SER A 59 -8.66 0.58 7.60
C SER A 59 -7.46 0.92 6.73
N PRO A 60 -7.11 0.04 5.77
CA PRO A 60 -5.89 0.19 5.00
C PRO A 60 -5.86 1.40 4.08
N VAL A 61 -4.67 1.97 3.93
CA VAL A 61 -4.37 3.00 2.95
C VAL A 61 -3.04 2.65 2.29
N ILE A 62 -3.01 2.71 0.95
CA ILE A 62 -1.78 2.59 0.19
C ILE A 62 -1.63 3.86 -0.63
N GLN A 63 -0.51 4.55 -0.48
CA GLN A 63 -0.23 5.75 -1.26
C GLN A 63 1.08 5.55 -2.00
N ILE A 64 1.08 5.82 -3.30
CA ILE A 64 2.25 5.61 -4.13
C ILE A 64 2.54 6.91 -4.87
N ALA A 65 3.75 7.40 -4.71
CA ALA A 65 4.18 8.65 -5.33
C ALA A 65 5.39 8.40 -6.22
N ALA A 66 5.43 9.13 -7.34
CA ALA A 66 6.59 9.09 -8.22
C ALA A 66 7.78 9.66 -7.48
N ALA A 67 8.93 9.01 -7.63
CA ALA A 67 10.19 9.45 -7.08
C ALA A 67 11.18 9.59 -8.23
N GLU A 68 12.36 10.11 -7.92
CA GLU A 68 13.35 10.42 -8.95
C GLU A 68 13.70 9.20 -9.82
N ASP A 69 13.84 8.04 -9.20
CA ASP A 69 14.27 6.83 -9.90
C ASP A 69 13.33 5.64 -9.65
N GLY A 70 12.05 5.92 -9.44
CA GLY A 70 11.08 4.85 -9.18
C GLY A 70 9.87 5.38 -8.45
N LEU A 71 9.44 4.62 -7.45
CA LEU A 71 8.25 4.94 -6.67
C LEU A 71 8.55 4.89 -5.18
N THR A 72 7.88 5.74 -4.41
CA THR A 72 7.83 5.62 -2.95
C THR A 72 6.45 5.14 -2.57
N VAL A 73 6.39 4.04 -1.84
CA VAL A 73 5.13 3.47 -1.34
C VAL A 73 5.03 3.75 0.14
N THR A 74 3.89 4.30 0.56
CA THR A 74 3.53 4.41 1.97
C THR A 74 2.33 3.52 2.20
N ALA A 75 2.47 2.57 3.11
CA ALA A 75 1.40 1.63 3.41
C ALA A 75 1.08 1.66 4.90
N GLY A 76 -0.19 1.52 5.23
CA GLY A 76 -0.65 1.55 6.60
C GLY A 76 -2.13 1.82 6.65
N GLY A 77 -2.56 2.77 7.48
CA GLY A 77 -3.95 3.14 7.52
C GLY A 77 -4.42 3.63 8.87
N ARG A 78 -5.74 3.67 9.01
CA ARG A 78 -6.37 4.06 10.27
C ARG A 78 -6.32 2.90 11.26
N LEU A 79 -5.97 3.22 12.48
CA LEU A 79 -5.95 2.26 13.57
C LEU A 79 -6.38 2.99 14.84
N PRO A 80 -7.63 2.81 15.30
CA PRO A 80 -8.17 3.58 16.43
C PRO A 80 -7.40 3.40 17.72
N THR A 81 -6.81 2.23 17.92
CA THR A 81 -6.07 1.94 19.14
C THR A 81 -4.63 1.63 18.77
N ASN A 82 -3.69 2.31 19.41
CA ASN A 82 -2.28 2.06 19.17
C ASN A 82 -1.92 0.65 19.61
N VAL A 83 -1.35 -0.12 18.66
CA VAL A 83 -0.90 -1.48 18.92
C VAL A 83 0.61 -1.53 18.64
N PRO A 84 1.43 -1.81 19.65
CA PRO A 84 2.89 -1.84 19.45
C PRO A 84 3.28 -2.86 18.39
N GLY A 85 4.28 -2.52 17.59
CA GLY A 85 4.84 -3.42 16.60
C GLY A 85 4.15 -3.41 15.25
N VAL A 86 3.03 -2.71 15.08
CA VAL A 86 2.31 -2.70 13.81
C VAL A 86 3.13 -2.06 12.71
N GLU A 87 3.77 -0.93 12.99
CA GLU A 87 4.60 -0.27 11.95
C GLU A 87 5.77 -1.14 11.53
N THR A 88 6.39 -1.83 12.50
CA THR A 88 7.47 -2.77 12.18
C THR A 88 6.95 -3.90 11.30
N GLN A 89 5.77 -4.43 11.60
CA GLN A 89 5.16 -5.48 10.82
C GLN A 89 4.89 -5.02 9.38
N ILE A 90 4.40 -3.80 9.22
CA ILE A 90 4.16 -3.23 7.89
C ILE A 90 5.48 -3.08 7.13
N ARG A 91 6.50 -2.56 7.81
CA ARG A 91 7.81 -2.37 7.19
C ARG A 91 8.39 -3.70 6.74
N GLU A 92 8.30 -4.72 7.58
CA GLU A 92 8.81 -6.05 7.23
C GLU A 92 8.06 -6.63 6.03
N LEU A 93 6.76 -6.42 5.97
CA LEU A 93 5.98 -6.86 4.81
C LEU A 93 6.47 -6.18 3.53
N LEU A 94 6.65 -4.85 3.57
CA LEU A 94 7.07 -4.08 2.40
C LEU A 94 8.49 -4.45 1.96
N GLN A 95 9.31 -4.94 2.86
CA GLN A 95 10.69 -5.32 2.55
C GLN A 95 10.87 -6.80 2.26
N ASP A 96 9.83 -7.59 2.42
CA ASP A 96 9.93 -9.04 2.20
C ASP A 96 10.23 -9.35 0.74
N PRO A 97 11.35 -10.03 0.44
CA PRO A 97 11.77 -10.23 -0.95
C PRO A 97 10.75 -11.00 -1.79
N ALA A 98 10.11 -12.00 -1.22
CA ALA A 98 9.16 -12.81 -1.97
C ALA A 98 7.90 -12.02 -2.31
N HIS A 99 7.39 -11.24 -1.36
CA HIS A 99 6.24 -10.37 -1.62
C HIS A 99 6.59 -9.31 -2.66
N ARG A 100 7.73 -8.65 -2.50
CA ARG A 100 8.16 -7.60 -3.43
C ARG A 100 8.28 -8.14 -4.86
N ALA A 101 8.89 -9.29 -5.01
CA ALA A 101 9.07 -9.89 -6.34
C ALA A 101 7.73 -10.16 -7.01
N ARG A 102 6.77 -10.71 -6.27
CA ARG A 102 5.45 -10.99 -6.82
C ARG A 102 4.68 -9.71 -7.17
N TRP A 103 4.69 -8.74 -6.26
CA TRP A 103 3.99 -7.47 -6.50
C TRP A 103 4.55 -6.75 -7.72
N ILE A 104 5.87 -6.68 -7.83
CA ILE A 104 6.53 -6.01 -8.95
C ILE A 104 6.23 -6.72 -10.25
N ALA A 105 6.27 -8.05 -10.26
CA ALA A 105 5.99 -8.82 -11.46
C ALA A 105 4.57 -8.55 -11.97
N TRP A 106 3.59 -8.49 -11.07
CA TRP A 106 2.20 -8.23 -11.44
C TRP A 106 1.96 -6.78 -11.85
N ALA A 107 2.77 -5.85 -11.35
CA ALA A 107 2.59 -4.42 -11.62
C ALA A 107 3.41 -3.92 -12.81
N LYS A 108 4.26 -4.76 -13.40
CA LYS A 108 5.07 -4.35 -14.52
C LYS A 108 4.22 -3.93 -15.71
N GLU A 109 4.71 -2.90 -16.41
CA GLU A 109 4.15 -2.50 -17.68
C GLU A 109 4.36 -3.63 -18.66
N ARG A 110 3.31 -4.02 -19.36
CA ARG A 110 3.43 -5.04 -20.38
C ARG A 110 3.16 -4.43 -21.73
N ASP A 111 4.02 -4.73 -22.66
CA ASP A 111 3.75 -4.43 -24.05
C ASP A 111 2.75 -5.43 -24.55
N ALA A 112 1.72 -4.93 -25.16
CA ALA A 112 0.64 -5.78 -25.64
C ALA A 112 1.11 -6.76 -26.69
#